data_005d629f099235068b1c42ae28d0887c
#
_entry.id   005d629f099235068b1c42ae28d0887c
#
_cell.length_a   1.000
_cell.length_b   1.000
_cell.length_c   1.000
_cell.angle_alpha   90.00
_cell.angle_beta   90.00
_cell.angle_gamma   90.00
#
_symmetry.space_group_name_H-M   'P 1'
#
loop_
_entity.id
_entity.type
_entity.pdbx_description
1 polymer ?
#
loop_
_entity_poly.entity_id
_entity_poly.type
_entity_poly.pdbx_seq_one_letter_code
_entity_poly.pdbx_strand_id
1 'polypeptide(L)'
;MNTFTVVLEDTFGADTIDDAESFIGEDQSGSFSILHGHARMITTLVTGLARIRVRGDEWRYVALPGAVLYFDRNRLEVATRRYLIGSDYTKISDALEEQLVEEERELESIKRGLRRMELNLLKRMREMGRELV
;
A
#
# COMPACT_ATOMS: atom_id res chain seq x y z
N MET A 1 28.70 10.73 -2.88
CA MET A 1 27.34 11.23 -3.03
C MET A 1 26.40 10.41 -2.16
N ASN A 2 25.62 11.07 -1.36
CA ASN A 2 24.82 10.42 -0.32
C ASN A 2 23.41 10.11 -0.82
N THR A 3 23.31 9.31 -1.86
CA THR A 3 22.06 8.89 -2.45
C THR A 3 21.93 7.36 -2.48
N PHE A 4 20.70 6.90 -2.68
CA PHE A 4 20.42 5.48 -2.86
C PHE A 4 19.36 5.31 -3.93
N THR A 5 19.18 4.08 -4.39
CA THR A 5 18.20 3.75 -5.41
C THR A 5 16.91 3.27 -4.78
N VAL A 6 15.78 3.80 -5.25
CA VAL A 6 14.44 3.34 -4.87
C VAL A 6 13.78 2.66 -6.06
N VAL A 7 13.31 1.44 -5.85
CA VAL A 7 12.52 0.71 -6.84
C VAL A 7 11.13 0.47 -6.27
N LEU A 8 10.14 1.01 -6.96
CA LEU A 8 8.72 0.81 -6.63
C LEU A 8 8.14 -0.17 -7.62
N GLU A 9 7.58 -1.26 -7.14
CA GLU A 9 7.00 -2.31 -7.99
C GLU A 9 5.54 -2.56 -7.63
N ASP A 10 4.70 -2.73 -8.63
CA ASP A 10 3.34 -3.19 -8.47
C ASP A 10 2.97 -4.18 -9.60
N THR A 11 1.70 -4.55 -9.68
CA THR A 11 1.23 -5.50 -10.70
C THR A 11 1.27 -4.94 -12.12
N PHE A 12 1.43 -3.62 -12.28
CA PHE A 12 1.44 -2.96 -13.59
C PHE A 12 2.84 -2.63 -14.10
N GLY A 13 3.84 -2.64 -13.22
CA GLY A 13 5.20 -2.32 -13.62
C GLY A 13 6.05 -1.84 -12.46
N ALA A 14 7.11 -1.13 -12.79
CA ALA A 14 8.07 -0.63 -11.82
C ALA A 14 8.59 0.75 -12.21
N ASP A 15 8.89 1.57 -11.21
CA ASP A 15 9.59 2.84 -11.34
C ASP A 15 10.87 2.80 -10.53
N THR A 16 11.94 3.38 -11.08
CA THR A 16 13.25 3.44 -10.42
C THR A 16 13.66 4.90 -10.25
N ILE A 17 14.05 5.26 -9.03
CA ILE A 17 14.60 6.57 -8.69
C ILE A 17 16.03 6.34 -8.21
N ASP A 18 17.02 6.80 -8.99
CA ASP A 18 18.44 6.50 -8.73
C ASP A 18 19.09 7.44 -7.73
N ASP A 19 18.53 8.62 -7.54
CA ASP A 19 19.15 9.70 -6.76
C ASP A 19 18.31 10.14 -5.56
N ALA A 20 17.73 9.17 -4.86
CA ALA A 20 16.98 9.43 -3.64
C ALA A 20 17.93 9.82 -2.50
N GLU A 21 17.59 10.87 -1.79
CA GLU A 21 18.33 11.33 -0.61
C GLU A 21 17.72 10.81 0.68
N SER A 22 16.40 10.67 0.72
CA SER A 22 15.69 10.11 1.86
C SER A 22 14.37 9.47 1.45
N PHE A 23 13.96 8.50 2.23
CA PHE A 23 12.63 7.89 2.15
C PHE A 23 11.99 7.98 3.52
N ILE A 24 10.77 8.47 3.57
CA ILE A 24 9.99 8.54 4.81
C ILE A 24 8.74 7.70 4.62
N GLY A 25 8.59 6.68 5.45
CA GLY A 25 7.45 5.77 5.42
C GLY A 25 6.90 5.55 6.82
N GLU A 26 5.86 4.74 6.89
CA GLU A 26 5.21 4.40 8.15
C GLU A 26 4.91 2.91 8.19
N ASP A 27 5.31 2.26 9.27
CA ASP A 27 4.91 0.90 9.59
C ASP A 27 4.10 0.89 10.88
N GLN A 28 3.77 -0.29 11.40
CA GLN A 28 2.96 -0.39 12.62
C GLN A 28 3.64 0.23 13.84
N SER A 29 4.97 0.36 13.84
CA SER A 29 5.71 0.96 14.94
C SER A 29 5.77 2.48 14.86
N GLY A 30 5.36 3.07 13.73
CA GLY A 30 5.35 4.51 13.51
C GLY A 30 6.11 4.93 12.26
N SER A 31 6.35 6.22 12.17
CA SER A 31 7.06 6.83 11.06
C SER A 31 8.56 6.59 11.18
N PHE A 32 9.23 6.35 10.06
CA PHE A 32 10.67 6.14 10.00
C PHE A 32 11.25 6.75 8.73
N SER A 33 12.56 6.96 8.73
CA SER A 33 13.27 7.41 7.52
C SER A 33 14.46 6.53 7.20
N ILE A 34 14.72 6.40 5.91
CA ILE A 34 15.86 5.68 5.37
C ILE A 34 16.75 6.70 4.66
N LEU A 35 18.01 6.68 5.01
CA LEU A 35 19.04 7.51 4.39
C LEU A 35 20.13 6.62 3.81
N HIS A 36 21.00 7.21 3.00
CA HIS A 36 22.18 6.53 2.47
C HIS A 36 22.94 5.82 3.58
N GLY A 37 23.35 4.59 3.35
CA GLY A 37 24.12 3.81 4.31
C GLY A 37 23.29 3.18 5.43
N HIS A 38 21.96 3.28 5.37
CA HIS A 38 21.11 2.63 6.36
C HIS A 38 21.37 1.12 6.43
N ALA A 39 21.22 0.56 7.62
CA ALA A 39 21.37 -0.88 7.82
C ALA A 39 20.31 -1.66 7.05
N ARG A 40 20.61 -2.90 6.75
CA ARG A 40 19.66 -3.83 6.14
C ARG A 40 18.37 -3.88 6.95
N MET A 41 17.25 -3.74 6.26
CA MET A 41 15.95 -3.63 6.90
C MET A 41 14.87 -4.27 6.03
N ILE A 42 13.92 -4.93 6.67
CA ILE A 42 12.71 -5.40 6.04
C ILE A 42 11.53 -5.07 6.96
N THR A 43 10.46 -4.52 6.38
CA THR A 43 9.25 -4.20 7.12
C THR A 43 8.04 -4.16 6.19
N THR A 44 6.85 -4.07 6.76
CA THR A 44 5.61 -3.84 6.02
C THR A 44 5.11 -2.43 6.29
N LEU A 45 4.81 -1.71 5.23
CA LEU A 45 4.24 -0.37 5.31
C LEU A 45 2.73 -0.45 5.49
N VAL A 46 2.20 0.41 6.35
CA VAL A 46 0.74 0.57 6.49
C VAL A 46 0.20 1.36 5.30
N THR A 47 -1.11 1.28 5.09
CA THR A 47 -1.77 2.12 4.08
C THR A 47 -1.53 3.58 4.38
N GLY A 48 -1.03 4.33 3.43
CA GLY A 48 -0.74 5.74 3.63
C GLY A 48 0.12 6.34 2.55
N LEU A 49 0.74 7.45 2.90
CA LEU A 49 1.55 8.25 2.01
C LEU A 49 3.00 8.20 2.43
N ALA A 50 3.86 7.71 1.55
CA ALA A 50 5.31 7.78 1.72
C ALA A 50 5.86 8.99 0.96
N ARG A 51 7.04 9.45 1.37
CA ARG A 51 7.70 10.59 0.74
C ARG A 51 9.14 10.23 0.40
N ILE A 52 9.54 10.61 -0.80
CA ILE A 52 10.91 10.41 -1.27
C ILE A 52 11.48 11.79 -1.62
N ARG A 53 12.60 12.12 -0.96
CA ARG A 53 13.32 13.32 -1.30
C ARG A 53 14.36 12.96 -2.35
N VAL A 54 14.26 13.59 -3.51
CA VAL A 54 15.15 13.37 -4.63
C VAL A 54 16.20 14.48 -4.65
N ARG A 55 17.35 14.18 -5.20
CA ARG A 55 18.45 15.14 -5.34
C ARG A 55 17.96 16.46 -5.94
N GLY A 56 18.35 17.60 -5.32
CA GLY A 56 17.88 18.91 -5.71
C GLY A 56 16.65 19.37 -4.93
N ASP A 57 16.38 18.75 -3.80
CA ASP A 57 15.23 19.05 -2.91
C ASP A 57 13.86 18.86 -3.54
N GLU A 58 13.77 18.03 -4.56
CA GLU A 58 12.49 17.62 -5.11
C GLU A 58 11.87 16.50 -4.28
N TRP A 59 10.58 16.62 -4.02
CA TRP A 59 9.82 15.63 -3.30
C TRP A 59 8.94 14.83 -4.25
N ARG A 60 8.88 13.52 -4.00
CA ARG A 60 7.91 12.62 -4.62
C ARG A 60 7.05 12.03 -3.53
N TYR A 61 5.76 12.01 -3.76
CA TYR A 61 4.79 11.43 -2.84
C TYR A 61 4.26 10.14 -3.43
N VAL A 62 4.19 9.10 -2.61
CA VAL A 62 3.78 7.77 -3.05
C VAL A 62 2.63 7.31 -2.17
N ALA A 63 1.47 7.11 -2.79
CA ALA A 63 0.31 6.53 -2.11
C ALA A 63 0.38 5.02 -2.22
N LEU A 64 0.29 4.34 -1.08
CA LEU A 64 0.43 2.89 -0.96
C LEU A 64 -0.74 2.30 -0.18
N PRO A 65 -1.38 1.22 -0.68
CA PRO A 65 -2.41 0.51 0.08
C PRO A 65 -1.85 -0.43 1.14
N GLY A 66 -0.57 -0.39 1.36
CA GLY A 66 0.25 -1.30 2.12
C GLY A 66 1.35 -1.80 1.21
N ALA A 67 2.48 -2.19 1.76
CA ALA A 67 3.61 -2.62 0.95
C ALA A 67 4.59 -3.43 1.79
N VAL A 68 5.45 -4.18 1.10
CA VAL A 68 6.62 -4.80 1.71
C VAL A 68 7.83 -3.96 1.29
N LEU A 69 8.64 -3.59 2.26
CA LEU A 69 9.83 -2.76 2.07
C LEU A 69 11.06 -3.57 2.43
N TYR A 70 12.05 -3.54 1.56
CA TYR A 70 13.35 -4.16 1.78
C TYR A 70 14.45 -3.19 1.40
N PHE A 71 15.38 -2.95 2.31
CA PHE A 71 16.55 -2.10 2.08
C PHE A 71 17.81 -2.87 2.36
N ASP A 72 18.74 -2.85 1.40
CA ASP A 72 20.08 -3.42 1.55
C ASP A 72 21.03 -2.75 0.56
N ARG A 73 22.23 -2.41 1.02
CA ARG A 73 23.31 -1.88 0.18
C ARG A 73 22.88 -0.71 -0.71
N ASN A 74 22.24 0.29 -0.10
CA ASN A 74 21.76 1.50 -0.78
C ASN A 74 20.76 1.22 -1.91
N ARG A 75 19.99 0.17 -1.76
CA ARG A 75 18.89 -0.16 -2.66
C ARG A 75 17.64 -0.42 -1.85
N LEU A 76 16.64 0.40 -2.07
CA LEU A 76 15.32 0.28 -1.44
C LEU A 76 14.35 -0.34 -2.45
N GLU A 77 13.74 -1.44 -2.08
CA GLU A 77 12.70 -2.08 -2.88
C GLU A 77 11.38 -2.04 -2.13
N VAL A 78 10.36 -1.52 -2.79
CA VAL A 78 9.01 -1.45 -2.26
C VAL A 78 8.08 -2.19 -3.22
N ALA A 79 7.47 -3.25 -2.73
CA ALA A 79 6.53 -4.06 -3.50
C ALA A 79 5.12 -3.89 -2.93
N THR A 80 4.17 -3.57 -3.79
CA THR A 80 2.79 -3.30 -3.40
C THR A 80 1.83 -3.79 -4.49
N ARG A 81 0.55 -3.79 -4.19
CA ARG A 81 -0.47 -4.15 -5.18
C ARG A 81 -0.63 -3.06 -6.24
N ARG A 82 -0.60 -1.82 -5.81
CA ARG A 82 -0.75 -0.66 -6.68
C ARG A 82 -0.24 0.58 -5.94
N TYR A 83 0.54 1.39 -6.62
CA TYR A 83 0.97 2.66 -6.06
C TYR A 83 0.64 3.80 -7.01
N LEU A 84 0.53 5.00 -6.43
CA LEU A 84 0.43 6.25 -7.18
C LEU A 84 1.61 7.11 -6.77
N ILE A 85 2.30 7.68 -7.74
CA ILE A 85 3.46 8.53 -7.49
C ILE A 85 3.29 9.87 -8.19
N GLY A 86 3.72 10.94 -7.53
CA GLY A 86 3.68 12.28 -8.10
C GLY A 86 4.42 13.28 -7.23
N SER A 87 4.59 14.49 -7.76
CA SER A 87 5.26 15.59 -7.08
C SER A 87 4.30 16.54 -6.37
N ASP A 88 3.00 16.39 -6.59
CA ASP A 88 1.97 17.22 -5.97
C ASP A 88 1.31 16.47 -4.80
N TYR A 89 1.64 16.92 -3.59
CA TYR A 89 1.10 16.32 -2.36
C TYR A 89 -0.43 16.25 -2.37
N THR A 90 -1.09 17.35 -2.72
CA THR A 90 -2.56 17.43 -2.68
C THR A 90 -3.20 16.42 -3.62
N LYS A 91 -2.69 16.33 -4.84
CA LYS A 91 -3.22 15.38 -5.84
C LYS A 91 -3.06 13.94 -5.40
N ILE A 92 -1.89 13.58 -4.87
CA ILE A 92 -1.63 12.21 -4.44
C ILE A 92 -2.42 11.87 -3.17
N SER A 93 -2.54 12.82 -2.25
CA SER A 93 -3.34 12.66 -1.04
C SER A 93 -4.83 12.47 -1.36
N ASP A 94 -5.38 13.27 -2.26
CA ASP A 94 -6.76 13.15 -2.70
C ASP A 94 -7.01 11.82 -3.43
N ALA A 95 -6.09 11.41 -4.28
CA ALA A 95 -6.18 10.13 -4.97
C ALA A 95 -6.15 8.95 -3.99
N LEU A 96 -5.36 9.04 -2.93
CA LEU A 96 -5.34 8.02 -1.87
C LEU A 96 -6.68 7.94 -1.15
N GLU A 97 -7.27 9.08 -0.79
CA GLU A 97 -8.58 9.12 -0.14
C GLU A 97 -9.66 8.51 -1.03
N GLU A 98 -9.68 8.85 -2.31
CA GLU A 98 -10.63 8.28 -3.27
C GLU A 98 -10.48 6.76 -3.36
N GLN A 99 -9.26 6.27 -3.39
CA GLN A 99 -8.98 4.84 -3.46
C GLN A 99 -9.45 4.11 -2.19
N LEU A 100 -9.23 4.70 -1.02
CA LEU A 100 -9.68 4.15 0.25
C LEU A 100 -11.22 4.09 0.34
N VAL A 101 -11.90 5.14 -0.12
CA VAL A 101 -13.36 5.18 -0.18
C VAL A 101 -13.89 4.10 -1.11
N GLU A 102 -13.27 3.93 -2.27
CA GLU A 102 -13.66 2.90 -3.24
C GLU A 102 -13.47 1.49 -2.68
N GLU A 103 -12.34 1.23 -2.04
CA GLU A 103 -12.09 -0.06 -1.39
C GLU A 103 -13.11 -0.36 -0.29
N GLU A 104 -13.49 0.65 0.48
CA GLU A 104 -14.50 0.51 1.52
C GLU A 104 -15.86 0.17 0.94
N ARG A 105 -16.24 0.81 -0.16
CA ARG A 105 -17.49 0.51 -0.89
C ARG A 105 -17.50 -0.92 -1.42
N GLU A 106 -16.38 -1.38 -1.97
CA GLU A 106 -16.23 -2.75 -2.46
C GLU A 106 -16.39 -3.75 -1.32
N LEU A 107 -15.75 -3.49 -0.18
CA LEU A 107 -15.88 -4.34 1.01
C LEU A 107 -17.32 -4.42 1.51
N GLU A 108 -18.01 -3.29 1.57
CA GLU A 108 -19.42 -3.26 1.98
C GLU A 108 -20.31 -4.05 1.00
N SER A 109 -20.04 -3.92 -0.30
CA SER A 109 -20.76 -4.67 -1.33
C SER A 109 -20.55 -6.18 -1.17
N ILE A 110 -19.31 -6.59 -0.91
CA ILE A 110 -18.96 -8.00 -0.67
C ILE A 110 -19.67 -8.51 0.59
N LYS A 111 -19.63 -7.73 1.68
CA LYS A 111 -20.31 -8.09 2.93
C LYS A 111 -21.80 -8.28 2.74
N ARG A 112 -22.44 -7.39 1.99
CA ARG A 112 -23.88 -7.51 1.67
C ARG A 112 -24.17 -8.75 0.84
N GLY A 113 -23.33 -9.04 -0.15
CA GLY A 113 -23.43 -10.25 -0.96
C GLY A 113 -23.30 -11.51 -0.14
N LEU A 114 -22.30 -11.56 0.74
CA LEU A 114 -22.08 -12.69 1.65
C LEU A 114 -23.25 -12.89 2.60
N ARG A 115 -23.77 -11.81 3.17
CA ARG A 115 -24.95 -11.86 4.05
C ARG A 115 -26.15 -12.42 3.33
N ARG A 116 -26.38 -11.98 2.08
CA ARG A 116 -27.48 -12.49 1.25
C ARG A 116 -27.33 -13.98 0.97
N MET A 117 -26.13 -14.41 0.63
CA MET A 117 -25.82 -15.81 0.41
C MET A 117 -26.02 -16.65 1.68
N GLU A 118 -25.59 -16.12 2.81
CA GLU A 118 -25.76 -16.77 4.11
C GLU A 118 -27.25 -16.95 4.44
N LEU A 119 -28.06 -15.93 4.26
CA LEU A 119 -29.50 -16.01 4.48
C LEU A 119 -30.18 -17.02 3.56
N ASN A 120 -29.78 -17.05 2.29
CA ASN A 120 -30.29 -18.03 1.34
C ASN A 120 -29.89 -19.46 1.73
N LEU A 121 -28.66 -19.64 2.18
CA LEU A 121 -28.17 -20.92 2.64
C LEU A 121 -28.93 -21.40 3.87
N LEU A 122 -29.13 -20.51 4.85
CA LEU A 122 -29.90 -20.82 6.06
C LEU A 122 -31.34 -21.23 5.73
N LYS A 123 -31.96 -20.53 4.77
CA LYS A 123 -33.31 -20.86 4.30
C LYS A 123 -33.35 -22.26 3.71
N ARG A 124 -32.41 -22.60 2.84
CA ARG A 124 -32.31 -23.93 2.24
C ARG A 124 -32.05 -25.01 3.28
N MET A 125 -31.17 -24.75 4.23
CA MET A 125 -30.89 -25.66 5.32
C MET A 125 -32.11 -25.91 6.19
N ARG A 126 -32.92 -24.88 6.44
CA ARG A 126 -34.18 -25.01 7.19
C ARG A 126 -35.19 -25.87 6.45
N GLU A 127 -35.30 -25.72 5.14
CA GLU A 127 -36.15 -26.54 4.30
C GLU A 127 -35.68 -28.01 4.29
N MET A 128 -34.38 -28.25 4.22
CA MET A 128 -33.77 -29.57 4.24
C MET A 128 -33.76 -30.18 5.65
N GLY A 129 -33.71 -29.36 6.68
CA GLY A 129 -33.62 -29.79 8.06
C GLY A 129 -34.78 -30.64 8.55
N ARG A 130 -35.93 -30.56 7.89
CA ARG A 130 -37.05 -31.43 8.16
C ARG A 130 -36.82 -32.85 7.71
N GLU A 131 -35.90 -33.06 6.78
CA GLU A 131 -35.57 -34.37 6.25
C GLU A 131 -34.39 -35.02 6.97
N LEU A 132 -33.56 -34.19 7.64
CA LEU A 132 -32.37 -34.65 8.35
C LEU A 132 -32.62 -34.98 9.80
N VAL A 133 -33.79 -34.67 10.33
CA VAL A 133 -34.22 -34.96 11.69
C VAL A 133 -35.30 -36.07 11.65
#